data_437722826e47b1799e4b8ad4917d1150
#
_entry.id   437722826e47b1799e4b8ad4917d1150
#
_cell.length_a   1.000
_cell.length_b   1.000
_cell.length_c   1.000
_cell.angle_alpha   90.00
_cell.angle_beta   90.00
_cell.angle_gamma   90.00
#
_symmetry.space_group_name_H-M   'P 1'
#
loop_
_entity.id
_entity.type
_entity.pdbx_description
1 polymer ?
#
loop_
_entity_poly.entity_id
_entity_poly.type
_entity_poly.pdbx_seq_one_letter_code
_entity_poly.pdbx_strand_id
1 'polypeptide(L)'
;RKPHQLSGGQRQRVALARALVKRPKLLLLDEPLGALDRKLREHTQFELVSLQERLGVTFVVVTHDQEEAMTLASRIGVMDRGQIVQVGTPTDIYESPASRFVADFI
;
A
#
# COMPACT_ATOMS: atom_id res chain seq x y z
N ARG A 1 6.27 -19.53 -20.37
CA ARG A 1 7.00 -19.28 -19.13
C ARG A 1 6.56 -20.20 -18.01
N LYS A 2 7.50 -20.72 -17.28
CA LYS A 2 7.17 -21.54 -16.10
C LYS A 2 6.70 -20.63 -14.96
N PRO A 3 5.76 -21.12 -14.11
CA PRO A 3 5.24 -20.27 -13.02
C PRO A 3 6.31 -19.68 -12.10
N HIS A 4 7.38 -20.42 -11.83
CA HIS A 4 8.44 -19.93 -10.95
C HIS A 4 9.30 -18.83 -11.58
N GLN A 5 9.14 -18.57 -12.88
CA GLN A 5 9.84 -17.51 -13.60
C GLN A 5 9.01 -16.23 -13.70
N LEU A 6 7.79 -16.23 -13.14
CA LEU A 6 6.96 -15.02 -13.10
C LEU A 6 7.63 -13.95 -12.25
N SER A 7 7.56 -12.70 -12.69
CA SER A 7 8.06 -11.57 -11.92
C SER A 7 7.24 -11.36 -10.66
N GLY A 8 7.80 -10.65 -9.68
CA GLY A 8 7.08 -10.28 -8.47
C GLY A 8 5.78 -9.54 -8.77
N GLY A 9 5.81 -8.64 -9.76
CA GLY A 9 4.62 -7.90 -10.18
C GLY A 9 3.54 -8.79 -10.78
N GLN A 10 3.94 -9.78 -11.56
CA GLN A 10 2.99 -10.71 -12.16
C GLN A 10 2.32 -11.59 -11.10
N ARG A 11 3.09 -12.07 -10.13
CA ARG A 11 2.54 -12.81 -8.99
C ARG A 11 1.56 -11.98 -8.18
N GLN A 12 1.90 -10.74 -7.97
CA GLN A 12 1.07 -9.77 -7.25
C GLN A 12 -0.26 -9.58 -7.96
N ARG A 13 -0.24 -9.41 -9.28
CA ARG A 13 -1.46 -9.24 -10.09
C ARG A 13 -2.34 -10.47 -10.03
N VAL A 14 -1.76 -11.65 -10.08
CA VAL A 14 -2.51 -12.91 -10.00
C VAL A 14 -3.20 -13.02 -8.63
N ALA A 15 -2.46 -12.75 -7.56
CA ALA A 15 -2.99 -12.79 -6.21
C ALA A 15 -4.12 -11.77 -6.03
N LEU A 16 -3.92 -10.55 -6.53
CA LEU A 16 -4.91 -9.49 -6.47
C LEU A 16 -6.16 -9.86 -7.25
N ALA A 17 -6.01 -10.39 -8.46
CA ALA A 17 -7.13 -10.80 -9.29
C ALA A 17 -7.97 -11.88 -8.59
N ARG A 18 -7.31 -12.86 -7.96
CA ARG A 18 -8.01 -13.91 -7.22
C ARG A 18 -8.82 -13.34 -6.06
N ALA A 19 -8.24 -12.40 -5.32
CA ALA A 19 -8.93 -11.76 -4.21
C ALA A 19 -10.14 -10.98 -4.70
N LEU A 20 -10.02 -10.29 -5.82
CA LEU A 20 -11.08 -9.44 -6.36
C LEU A 20 -12.23 -10.21 -7.01
N VAL A 21 -12.02 -11.44 -7.44
CA VAL A 21 -13.08 -12.29 -7.97
C VAL A 21 -14.22 -12.45 -6.95
N LYS A 22 -13.89 -12.44 -5.67
CA LYS A 22 -14.88 -12.56 -4.59
C LYS A 22 -15.62 -11.25 -4.30
N ARG A 23 -15.29 -10.19 -4.98
CA ARG A 23 -15.88 -8.84 -4.82
C ARG A 23 -15.93 -8.37 -3.38
N PRO A 24 -14.78 -8.32 -2.69
CA PRO A 24 -14.74 -7.87 -1.29
C PRO A 24 -15.05 -6.38 -1.21
N LYS A 25 -15.55 -5.94 -0.06
CA LYS A 25 -15.68 -4.51 0.23
C LYS A 25 -14.38 -3.93 0.74
N LEU A 26 -13.56 -4.76 1.35
CA LEU A 26 -12.28 -4.41 1.95
C LEU A 26 -11.24 -5.42 1.51
N LEU A 27 -10.09 -4.95 1.06
CA LEU A 27 -8.96 -5.79 0.70
C LEU A 27 -7.74 -5.38 1.51
N LEU A 28 -7.15 -6.35 2.22
CA LEU A 28 -5.94 -6.13 3.00
C LEU A 28 -4.72 -6.59 2.21
N LEU A 29 -3.77 -5.69 2.02
CA LEU A 29 -2.51 -5.95 1.33
C LEU A 29 -1.36 -5.76 2.32
N ASP A 30 -0.58 -6.82 2.55
CA ASP A 30 0.54 -6.78 3.48
C ASP A 30 1.84 -6.72 2.69
N GLU A 31 2.56 -5.61 2.80
CA GLU A 31 3.81 -5.36 2.09
C GLU A 31 3.70 -5.65 0.58
N PRO A 32 2.71 -5.08 -0.13
CA PRO A 32 2.41 -5.52 -1.50
C PRO A 32 3.53 -5.26 -2.50
N LEU A 33 4.42 -4.32 -2.22
CA LEU A 33 5.46 -3.91 -3.16
C LEU A 33 6.87 -4.19 -2.66
N GLY A 34 7.01 -4.81 -1.50
CA GLY A 34 8.29 -4.98 -0.82
C GLY A 34 9.33 -5.78 -1.60
N ALA A 35 8.89 -6.75 -2.41
CA ALA A 35 9.80 -7.62 -3.16
C ALA A 35 10.08 -7.14 -4.59
N LEU A 36 9.57 -5.97 -4.98
CA LEU A 36 9.67 -5.47 -6.34
C LEU A 36 10.85 -4.50 -6.48
N ASP A 37 11.48 -4.48 -7.67
CA ASP A 37 12.44 -3.46 -7.98
C ASP A 37 11.75 -2.10 -8.14
N ARG A 38 12.54 -1.02 -8.18
CA ARG A 38 12.01 0.34 -8.15
C ARG A 38 11.05 0.64 -9.31
N LYS A 39 11.45 0.27 -10.52
CA LYS A 39 10.66 0.56 -11.72
C LYS A 39 9.33 -0.20 -11.71
N LEU A 40 9.40 -1.48 -11.37
CA LEU A 40 8.22 -2.33 -11.29
C LEU A 40 7.31 -1.89 -10.14
N ARG A 41 7.90 -1.42 -9.04
CA ARG A 41 7.15 -0.89 -7.90
C ARG A 41 6.32 0.32 -8.31
N GLU A 42 6.92 1.29 -9.00
CA GLU A 42 6.22 2.48 -9.46
C GLU A 42 5.05 2.13 -10.38
N HIS A 43 5.29 1.21 -11.31
CA HIS A 43 4.25 0.75 -12.23
C HIS A 43 3.10 0.07 -11.48
N THR A 44 3.43 -0.79 -10.52
CA THR A 44 2.42 -1.50 -9.73
C THR A 44 1.65 -0.56 -8.81
N GLN A 45 2.29 0.46 -8.25
CA GLN A 45 1.61 1.50 -7.48
C GLN A 45 0.52 2.16 -8.32
N PHE A 46 0.86 2.56 -9.53
CA PHE A 46 -0.10 3.18 -10.44
C PHE A 46 -1.26 2.26 -10.74
N GLU A 47 -0.98 0.98 -11.00
CA GLU A 47 -2.04 0.00 -11.28
C GLU A 47 -2.96 -0.22 -10.08
N LEU A 48 -2.42 -0.26 -8.86
CA LEU A 48 -3.22 -0.43 -7.65
C LEU A 48 -4.17 0.75 -7.43
N VAL A 49 -3.68 1.97 -7.60
CA VAL A 49 -4.50 3.18 -7.46
C VAL A 49 -5.60 3.19 -8.50
N SER A 50 -5.27 2.90 -9.76
CA SER A 50 -6.26 2.86 -10.84
C SER A 50 -7.33 1.80 -10.60
N LEU A 51 -6.93 0.65 -10.12
CA LEU A 51 -7.84 -0.46 -9.85
C LEU A 51 -8.79 -0.12 -8.70
N GLN A 52 -8.27 0.48 -7.65
CA GLN A 52 -9.05 0.91 -6.50
C GLN A 52 -10.11 1.93 -6.91
N GLU A 53 -9.73 2.91 -7.72
CA GLU A 53 -10.66 3.93 -8.21
C GLU A 53 -11.77 3.33 -9.07
N ARG A 54 -11.42 2.38 -9.94
CA ARG A 54 -12.41 1.76 -10.83
C ARG A 54 -13.38 0.85 -10.10
N LEU A 55 -12.91 0.12 -9.09
CA LEU A 55 -13.71 -0.89 -8.42
C LEU A 55 -14.41 -0.38 -7.16
N GLY A 56 -13.96 0.74 -6.61
CA GLY A 56 -14.52 1.28 -5.38
C GLY A 56 -14.27 0.40 -4.14
N VAL A 57 -13.30 -0.51 -4.22
CA VAL A 57 -12.92 -1.37 -3.09
C VAL A 57 -12.01 -0.58 -2.16
N THR A 58 -12.23 -0.69 -0.86
CA THR A 58 -11.32 -0.10 0.12
C THR A 58 -10.09 -0.98 0.28
N PHE A 59 -8.93 -0.41 0.04
CA PHE A 59 -7.65 -1.10 0.25
C PHE A 59 -7.05 -0.66 1.58
N VAL A 60 -6.62 -1.62 2.38
CA VAL A 60 -5.79 -1.38 3.56
C VAL A 60 -4.41 -1.95 3.25
N VAL A 61 -3.42 -1.09 3.20
CA VAL A 61 -2.04 -1.46 2.85
C VAL A 61 -1.18 -1.35 4.09
N VAL A 62 -0.51 -2.43 4.46
CA VAL A 62 0.45 -2.45 5.55
C VAL A 62 1.84 -2.40 4.94
N THR A 63 2.64 -1.40 5.31
CA THR A 63 3.97 -1.23 4.74
C THR A 63 4.92 -0.55 5.73
N HIS A 64 6.21 -0.85 5.59
CA HIS A 64 7.29 -0.13 6.28
C HIS A 64 7.86 0.98 5.40
N ASP A 65 7.46 1.05 4.15
CA ASP A 65 7.96 2.02 3.19
C ASP A 65 7.13 3.29 3.25
N GLN A 66 7.74 4.37 3.72
CA GLN A 66 7.09 5.67 3.87
C GLN A 66 6.63 6.23 2.53
N GLU A 67 7.48 6.11 1.51
CA GLU A 67 7.16 6.62 0.17
C GLU A 67 5.95 5.89 -0.40
N GLU A 68 5.89 4.57 -0.21
CA GLU A 68 4.74 3.78 -0.64
C GLU A 68 3.46 4.26 0.06
N ALA A 69 3.51 4.44 1.37
CA ALA A 69 2.36 4.91 2.14
C ALA A 69 1.91 6.30 1.67
N MET A 70 2.87 7.22 1.49
CA MET A 70 2.56 8.59 1.07
C MET A 70 2.00 8.65 -0.35
N THR A 71 2.40 7.71 -1.21
CA THR A 71 1.96 7.68 -2.61
C THR A 71 0.60 7.01 -2.78
N LEU A 72 0.38 5.89 -2.08
CA LEU A 72 -0.81 5.06 -2.30
C LEU A 72 -2.02 5.49 -1.49
N ALA A 73 -1.80 6.03 -0.30
CA ALA A 73 -2.88 6.17 0.66
C ALA A 73 -3.60 7.51 0.54
N SER A 74 -4.92 7.48 0.69
CA SER A 74 -5.71 8.69 0.93
C SER A 74 -5.68 9.05 2.42
N ARG A 75 -5.52 8.04 3.29
CA ARG A 75 -5.34 8.23 4.74
C ARG A 75 -4.26 7.26 5.23
N ILE A 76 -3.47 7.72 6.18
CA ILE A 76 -2.36 6.96 6.75
C ILE A 76 -2.56 6.83 8.24
N GLY A 77 -2.37 5.59 8.74
CA GLY A 77 -2.23 5.35 10.17
C GLY A 77 -0.78 5.02 10.48
N VAL A 78 -0.16 5.77 11.38
CA VAL A 78 1.20 5.50 11.83
C VAL A 78 1.13 4.68 13.10
N MET A 79 1.86 3.55 13.12
CA MET A 79 1.87 2.64 14.25
C MET A 79 3.20 2.67 14.98
N ASP A 80 3.13 2.59 16.31
CA ASP A 80 4.28 2.43 17.17
C ASP A 80 3.93 1.43 18.26
N ARG A 81 4.73 0.38 18.39
CA ARG A 81 4.57 -0.66 19.42
C ARG A 81 3.16 -1.25 19.46
N GLY A 82 2.61 -1.51 18.27
CA GLY A 82 1.28 -2.13 18.14
C GLY A 82 0.11 -1.18 18.34
N GLN A 83 0.36 0.12 18.47
CA GLN A 83 -0.69 1.12 18.64
C GLN A 83 -0.64 2.15 17.52
N ILE A 84 -1.83 2.61 17.12
CA ILE A 84 -1.93 3.70 16.15
C ILE A 84 -1.72 5.02 16.90
N VAL A 85 -0.66 5.75 16.53
CA VAL A 85 -0.30 7.00 17.20
C VAL A 85 -0.76 8.24 16.46
N GLN A 86 -1.07 8.11 15.17
CA GLN A 86 -1.66 9.20 14.39
C GLN A 86 -2.37 8.62 13.16
N VAL A 87 -3.49 9.23 12.80
CA VAL A 87 -4.22 8.95 11.56
C VAL A 87 -4.50 10.27 10.86
N GLY A 88 -4.27 10.34 9.57
CA GLY A 88 -4.57 11.53 8.79
C GLY A 88 -4.26 11.35 7.33
N THR A 89 -4.43 12.41 6.56
CA THR A 89 -4.01 12.43 5.16
C THR A 89 -2.48 12.45 5.09
N PRO A 90 -1.87 12.10 3.94
CA PRO A 90 -0.43 12.27 3.78
C PRO A 90 0.07 13.67 4.14
N THR A 91 -0.68 14.70 3.75
CA THR A 91 -0.34 16.08 4.09
C THR A 91 -0.36 16.33 5.59
N ASP A 92 -1.39 15.83 6.29
CA ASP A 92 -1.49 15.96 7.75
C ASP A 92 -0.29 15.32 8.45
N ILE A 93 0.08 14.12 8.04
CA ILE A 93 1.18 13.39 8.65
C ILE A 93 2.50 14.12 8.42
N TYR A 94 2.71 14.63 7.22
CA TYR A 94 3.94 15.32 6.84
C TYR A 94 4.06 16.71 7.49
N GLU A 95 2.99 17.52 7.45
CA GLU A 95 3.03 18.91 7.89
C GLU A 95 2.71 19.10 9.37
N SER A 96 1.94 18.17 9.94
CA SER A 96 1.47 18.29 11.34
C SER A 96 1.64 16.99 12.10
N PRO A 97 2.89 16.45 12.18
CA PRO A 97 3.11 15.21 12.92
C PRO A 97 2.77 15.39 14.39
N ALA A 98 2.04 14.41 14.95
CA ALA A 98 1.55 14.48 16.32
C ALA A 98 2.68 14.27 17.34
N SER A 99 3.81 13.70 16.95
CA SER A 99 4.93 13.44 17.84
C SER A 99 6.24 13.44 17.07
N ARG A 100 7.35 13.48 17.81
CA ARG A 100 8.68 13.35 17.22
C ARG A 100 8.83 12.00 16.51
N PHE A 101 8.26 10.94 17.07
CA PHE A 101 8.29 9.62 16.43
C PHE A 101 7.72 9.68 15.02
N VAL A 102 6.54 10.30 14.85
CA VAL A 102 5.89 10.44 13.55
C VAL A 102 6.74 11.31 12.62
N ALA A 103 7.27 12.41 13.11
CA ALA A 103 8.13 13.31 12.33
C ALA A 103 9.39 12.59 11.83
N ASP A 104 10.00 11.78 12.67
CA ASP A 104 11.21 11.03 12.32
C ASP A 104 10.90 9.87 11.37
N PHE A 105 9.69 9.34 11.41
CA PHE A 105 9.26 8.28 10.50
C PHE A 105 9.15 8.76 9.06
N ILE A 106 8.75 9.99 8.86
CA ILE A 106 8.55 10.59 7.53
C ILE A 106 9.91 11.03 6.85
#